data_22b4cb7bebc06e0d5ca575bf6a069da5
#
_entry.id   22b4cb7bebc06e0d5ca575bf6a069da5
#
_cell.length_a   1.000
_cell.length_b   1.000
_cell.length_c   1.000
_cell.angle_alpha   90.00
_cell.angle_beta   90.00
_cell.angle_gamma   90.00
#
_symmetry.space_group_name_H-M   'P 1'
#
loop_
_entity.id
_entity.type
_entity.pdbx_description
1 polymer ?
#
loop_
_entity_poly.entity_id
_entity_poly.type
_entity_poly.pdbx_seq_one_letter_code
_entity_poly.pdbx_strand_id
1 'polypeptide(L)'
;MKYFYARVSTKEQNLARQIETAEKYNIPTENIYCDKISGRIKERPQYDILKERLVRGDEVYFQELDRIGREKALIKDELEWFKSNGIIVRVLDLPTTLIEFPAGQEWVLEMVNNILIEVLGTIAEQEWEKIRKRRSEGIAAMPIVDGKRVSTKTGMPTGRPPKGIDITEMRCRVTGGEITVTAACKELGISRSSWYRLVG
;
A
#
# COMPACT_ATOMS: atom_id res chain seq x y z
N MET A 1 -8.96 27.31 -0.98
CA MET A 1 -8.46 26.93 -2.33
C MET A 1 -8.81 25.48 -2.61
N LYS A 2 -8.67 25.00 -3.88
CA LYS A 2 -8.88 23.58 -4.23
C LYS A 2 -7.55 22.92 -4.57
N TYR A 3 -7.34 21.72 -4.04
CA TYR A 3 -6.15 20.91 -4.23
C TYR A 3 -6.53 19.50 -4.66
N PHE A 4 -5.65 18.82 -5.41
CA PHE A 4 -5.85 17.43 -5.80
C PHE A 4 -4.63 16.60 -5.41
N TYR A 5 -4.87 15.49 -4.74
CA TYR A 5 -3.81 14.54 -4.45
C TYR A 5 -3.96 13.27 -5.28
N ALA A 6 -2.91 12.96 -6.02
CA ALA A 6 -2.80 11.79 -6.87
C ALA A 6 -1.75 10.82 -6.32
N ARG A 7 -2.05 9.53 -6.40
CA ARG A 7 -1.09 8.47 -6.12
C ARG A 7 -1.05 7.49 -7.29
N VAL A 8 0.07 7.43 -8.00
CA VAL A 8 0.21 6.59 -9.19
C VAL A 8 1.26 5.50 -8.99
N SER A 9 0.96 4.30 -9.46
CA SER A 9 1.97 3.29 -9.72
C SER A 9 2.57 3.57 -11.09
N THR A 10 3.83 3.29 -11.31
CA THR A 10 4.73 3.43 -12.47
C THR A 10 4.20 3.70 -13.90
N LYS A 11 2.91 3.87 -14.16
CA LYS A 11 2.35 4.12 -15.50
C LYS A 11 1.98 5.59 -15.70
N GLU A 12 2.64 6.26 -16.64
CA GLU A 12 2.39 7.66 -17.03
C GLU A 12 0.93 7.92 -17.46
N GLN A 13 0.26 6.93 -18.06
CA GLN A 13 -1.14 7.01 -18.47
C GLN A 13 -2.12 7.27 -17.30
N ASN A 14 -1.80 6.79 -16.08
CA ASN A 14 -2.68 7.03 -14.93
C ASN A 14 -2.56 8.46 -14.39
N LEU A 15 -1.41 9.10 -14.55
CA LEU A 15 -1.22 10.49 -14.12
C LEU A 15 -1.97 11.47 -15.04
N ALA A 16 -1.86 11.30 -16.35
CA ALA A 16 -2.57 12.15 -17.32
C ALA A 16 -4.10 12.12 -17.08
N ARG A 17 -4.67 10.93 -16.84
CA ARG A 17 -6.09 10.79 -16.52
C ARG A 17 -6.48 11.49 -15.22
N GLN A 18 -5.62 11.47 -14.21
CA GLN A 18 -5.90 12.12 -12.93
C GLN A 18 -5.79 13.64 -13.03
N ILE A 19 -4.85 14.16 -13.84
CA ILE A 19 -4.77 15.59 -14.18
C ILE A 19 -6.04 16.04 -14.91
N GLU A 20 -6.46 15.31 -15.94
CA GLU A 20 -7.70 15.60 -16.66
C GLU A 20 -8.92 15.60 -15.70
N THR A 21 -8.92 14.70 -14.74
CA THR A 21 -9.97 14.66 -13.72
C THR A 21 -9.93 15.91 -12.82
N ALA A 22 -8.76 16.32 -12.36
CA ALA A 22 -8.60 17.53 -11.55
C ALA A 22 -9.07 18.79 -12.30
N GLU A 23 -8.77 18.90 -13.59
CA GLU A 23 -9.21 19.99 -14.45
C GLU A 23 -10.73 20.10 -14.53
N LYS A 24 -11.45 18.98 -14.56
CA LYS A 24 -12.93 18.93 -14.54
C LYS A 24 -13.54 19.55 -13.28
N TYR A 25 -12.79 19.56 -12.18
CA TYR A 25 -13.18 20.19 -10.91
C TYR A 25 -12.59 21.59 -10.74
N ASN A 26 -12.06 22.18 -11.82
CA ASN A 26 -11.44 23.51 -11.84
C ASN A 26 -10.28 23.63 -10.81
N ILE A 27 -9.45 22.58 -10.70
CA ILE A 27 -8.27 22.58 -9.84
C ILE A 27 -7.06 22.94 -10.69
N PRO A 28 -6.36 24.06 -10.39
CA PRO A 28 -5.18 24.47 -11.12
C PRO A 28 -4.06 23.42 -11.06
N THR A 29 -3.27 23.31 -12.13
CA THR A 29 -2.19 22.32 -12.22
C THR A 29 -1.15 22.47 -11.10
N GLU A 30 -0.87 23.70 -10.65
CA GLU A 30 0.02 23.99 -9.53
C GLU A 30 -0.49 23.49 -8.17
N ASN A 31 -1.77 23.14 -8.07
CA ASN A 31 -2.41 22.60 -6.89
C ASN A 31 -2.58 21.06 -6.96
N ILE A 32 -1.97 20.42 -7.96
CA ILE A 32 -1.99 18.95 -8.10
C ILE A 32 -0.70 18.36 -7.51
N TYR A 33 -0.83 17.56 -6.48
CA TYR A 33 0.26 16.85 -5.81
C TYR A 33 0.23 15.38 -6.18
N CYS A 34 1.36 14.84 -6.63
CA CYS A 34 1.41 13.46 -7.11
C CYS A 34 2.59 12.70 -6.54
N ASP A 35 2.31 11.60 -5.83
CA ASP A 35 3.32 10.65 -5.40
C ASP A 35 3.36 9.42 -6.32
N LYS A 36 4.58 9.11 -6.82
CA LYS A 36 4.84 7.87 -7.56
C LYS A 36 5.29 6.80 -6.56
N ILE A 37 4.40 5.88 -6.22
CA ILE A 37 4.68 4.85 -5.21
C ILE A 37 4.75 3.48 -5.89
N SER A 38 5.94 2.88 -5.95
CA SER A 38 6.10 1.44 -6.15
C SER A 38 5.73 0.71 -4.85
N GLY A 39 5.11 -0.48 -4.95
CA GLY A 39 4.43 -1.17 -3.84
C GLY A 39 5.20 -1.42 -2.53
N ARG A 40 6.45 -0.94 -2.41
CA ARG A 40 7.32 -1.07 -1.21
C ARG A 40 7.63 0.26 -0.53
N ILE A 41 7.43 1.40 -1.18
CA ILE A 41 7.78 2.72 -0.63
C ILE A 41 6.56 3.26 0.12
N LYS A 42 6.73 3.55 1.42
CA LYS A 42 5.69 4.13 2.29
C LYS A 42 5.70 5.65 2.33
N GLU A 43 6.79 6.26 1.87
CA GLU A 43 7.00 7.70 1.91
C GLU A 43 6.11 8.41 0.87
N ARG A 44 5.46 9.49 1.29
CA ARG A 44 4.55 10.30 0.47
C ARG A 44 4.96 11.77 0.53
N PRO A 45 6.14 12.14 -0.01
CA PRO A 45 6.68 13.48 0.14
C PRO A 45 5.77 14.57 -0.41
N GLN A 46 5.04 14.32 -1.51
CA GLN A 46 4.11 15.30 -2.05
C GLN A 46 2.84 15.45 -1.19
N TYR A 47 2.41 14.37 -0.54
CA TYR A 47 1.33 14.42 0.41
C TYR A 47 1.69 15.23 1.65
N ASP A 48 2.91 15.06 2.15
CA ASP A 48 3.40 15.79 3.32
C ASP A 48 3.51 17.28 3.01
N ILE A 49 4.06 17.65 1.83
CA ILE A 49 4.11 19.03 1.33
C ILE A 49 2.69 19.61 1.20
N LEU A 50 1.74 18.83 0.66
CA LEU A 50 0.35 19.26 0.57
C LEU A 50 -0.22 19.58 1.95
N LYS A 51 -0.01 18.71 2.95
CA LYS A 51 -0.50 18.93 4.33
C LYS A 51 0.05 20.21 4.97
N GLU A 52 1.32 20.53 4.71
CA GLU A 52 1.95 21.75 5.20
C GLU A 52 1.36 23.03 4.56
N ARG A 53 0.88 22.91 3.33
CA ARG A 53 0.35 24.05 2.56
C ARG A 53 -1.12 24.34 2.84
N LEU A 54 -1.88 23.34 3.28
CA LEU A 54 -3.31 23.45 3.51
C LEU A 54 -3.64 24.39 4.65
N VAL A 55 -4.64 25.24 4.44
CA VAL A 55 -5.18 26.13 5.46
C VAL A 55 -6.68 25.91 5.65
N ARG A 56 -7.21 26.35 6.77
CA ARG A 56 -8.63 26.21 7.10
C ARG A 56 -9.53 26.76 5.98
N GLY A 57 -10.51 25.97 5.57
CA GLY A 57 -11.45 26.30 4.48
C GLY A 57 -10.98 25.84 3.10
N ASP A 58 -9.78 25.23 2.99
CA ASP A 58 -9.34 24.60 1.74
C ASP A 58 -10.07 23.28 1.49
N GLU A 59 -10.17 22.92 0.22
CA GLU A 59 -10.73 21.64 -0.22
C GLU A 59 -9.65 20.75 -0.83
N VAL A 60 -9.59 19.49 -0.39
CA VAL A 60 -8.68 18.49 -0.95
C VAL A 60 -9.47 17.39 -1.62
N TYR A 61 -9.16 17.15 -2.88
CA TYR A 61 -9.80 16.15 -3.72
C TYR A 61 -8.93 14.90 -3.84
N PHE A 62 -9.53 13.75 -3.63
CA PHE A 62 -8.95 12.43 -3.84
C PHE A 62 -9.78 11.65 -4.85
N GLN A 63 -9.16 10.86 -5.72
CA GLN A 63 -9.89 9.99 -6.63
C GLN A 63 -10.68 8.93 -5.85
N GLU A 64 -10.03 8.26 -4.93
CA GLU A 64 -10.53 7.13 -4.15
C GLU A 64 -10.03 7.24 -2.69
N LEU A 65 -10.75 6.65 -1.74
CA LEU A 65 -10.36 6.64 -0.33
C LEU A 65 -8.99 6.00 -0.07
N ASP A 66 -8.62 4.99 -0.86
CA ASP A 66 -7.33 4.31 -0.73
C ASP A 66 -6.13 5.22 -1.04
N ARG A 67 -6.37 6.40 -1.64
CA ARG A 67 -5.34 7.42 -1.85
C ARG A 67 -4.98 8.12 -0.54
N ILE A 68 -5.92 8.26 0.37
CA ILE A 68 -5.69 8.82 1.71
C ILE A 68 -4.83 7.86 2.54
N GLY A 69 -5.19 6.58 2.55
CA GLY A 69 -4.46 5.54 3.28
C GLY A 69 -4.80 4.14 2.78
N ARG A 70 -3.95 3.15 3.11
CA ARG A 70 -4.19 1.74 2.78
C ARG A 70 -4.87 0.97 3.91
N GLU A 71 -4.75 1.44 5.12
CA GLU A 71 -5.28 0.83 6.33
C GLU A 71 -6.39 1.72 6.89
N LYS A 72 -7.47 1.11 7.37
CA LYS A 72 -8.62 1.83 7.94
C LYS A 72 -8.22 2.81 9.03
N ALA A 73 -7.35 2.39 9.94
CA ALA A 73 -6.85 3.24 11.02
C ALA A 73 -6.18 4.50 10.46
N LEU A 74 -5.29 4.35 9.48
CA LEU A 74 -4.62 5.46 8.80
C LEU A 74 -5.60 6.40 8.10
N ILE A 75 -6.61 5.87 7.41
CA ILE A 75 -7.64 6.68 6.76
C ILE A 75 -8.40 7.49 7.81
N LYS A 76 -8.78 6.86 8.92
CA LYS A 76 -9.49 7.53 10.01
C LYS A 76 -8.66 8.65 10.62
N ASP A 77 -7.40 8.37 10.96
CA ASP A 77 -6.48 9.35 11.55
C ASP A 77 -6.27 10.56 10.61
N GLU A 78 -6.10 10.30 9.31
CA GLU A 78 -5.95 11.36 8.30
C GLU A 78 -7.22 12.20 8.16
N LEU A 79 -8.39 11.58 8.15
CA LEU A 79 -9.66 12.29 8.05
C LEU A 79 -9.96 13.11 9.33
N GLU A 80 -9.61 12.59 10.51
CA GLU A 80 -9.67 13.34 11.76
C GLU A 80 -8.69 14.54 11.75
N TRP A 81 -7.52 14.36 11.15
CA TRP A 81 -6.57 15.46 10.98
C TRP A 81 -7.12 16.56 10.07
N PHE A 82 -7.67 16.20 8.90
CA PHE A 82 -8.31 17.19 8.00
C PHE A 82 -9.43 17.93 8.68
N LYS A 83 -10.30 17.19 9.38
CA LYS A 83 -11.41 17.78 10.16
C LYS A 83 -10.90 18.76 11.22
N SER A 84 -9.93 18.38 12.02
CA SER A 84 -9.36 19.21 13.10
C SER A 84 -8.73 20.49 12.57
N ASN A 85 -8.18 20.46 11.35
CA ASN A 85 -7.62 21.62 10.67
C ASN A 85 -8.66 22.40 9.83
N GLY A 86 -9.92 21.96 9.82
CA GLY A 86 -11.00 22.61 9.08
C GLY A 86 -10.83 22.51 7.57
N ILE A 87 -10.21 21.44 7.07
CA ILE A 87 -10.02 21.13 5.66
C ILE A 87 -11.20 20.27 5.18
N ILE A 88 -11.75 20.59 4.02
CA ILE A 88 -12.85 19.86 3.42
C ILE A 88 -12.29 18.74 2.54
N VAL A 89 -12.64 17.49 2.83
CA VAL A 89 -12.23 16.35 2.03
C VAL A 89 -13.32 16.00 1.03
N ARG A 90 -12.93 15.87 -0.24
CA ARG A 90 -13.76 15.47 -1.37
C ARG A 90 -13.20 14.18 -1.97
N VAL A 91 -14.01 13.14 -2.06
CA VAL A 91 -13.62 11.85 -2.67
C VAL A 91 -14.49 11.62 -3.89
N LEU A 92 -13.88 11.55 -5.07
CA LEU A 92 -14.61 11.54 -6.34
C LEU A 92 -15.46 10.28 -6.54
N ASP A 93 -15.02 9.15 -6.01
CA ASP A 93 -15.79 7.90 -6.02
C ASP A 93 -16.92 7.88 -5.00
N LEU A 94 -17.05 8.94 -4.18
CA LEU A 94 -18.10 9.12 -3.19
C LEU A 94 -18.88 10.40 -3.46
N PRO A 95 -19.92 10.35 -4.33
CA PRO A 95 -20.68 11.53 -4.74
C PRO A 95 -21.26 12.34 -3.57
N THR A 96 -21.55 11.69 -2.45
CA THR A 96 -22.05 12.34 -1.23
C THR A 96 -21.06 13.35 -0.63
N THR A 97 -19.74 13.16 -0.87
CA THR A 97 -18.72 14.12 -0.43
C THR A 97 -18.61 15.35 -1.31
N LEU A 98 -19.21 15.30 -2.51
CA LEU A 98 -19.19 16.36 -3.50
C LEU A 98 -20.37 17.32 -3.40
N ILE A 99 -21.35 17.01 -2.54
CA ILE A 99 -22.53 17.85 -2.34
C ILE A 99 -22.12 19.15 -1.67
N GLU A 100 -22.52 20.28 -2.25
CA GLU A 100 -22.38 21.59 -1.64
C GLU A 100 -23.62 21.90 -0.80
N PHE A 101 -23.43 22.26 0.45
CA PHE A 101 -24.51 22.62 1.35
C PHE A 101 -24.58 24.14 1.48
N PRO A 102 -25.78 24.72 1.67
CA PRO A 102 -25.93 26.14 1.97
C PRO A 102 -25.16 26.56 3.21
N ALA A 103 -24.76 27.81 3.26
CA ALA A 103 -24.07 28.38 4.43
C ALA A 103 -24.87 28.15 5.72
N GLY A 104 -24.22 27.65 6.77
CA GLY A 104 -24.82 27.28 8.04
C GLY A 104 -25.25 25.81 8.15
N GLN A 105 -25.12 25.03 7.08
CA GLN A 105 -25.42 23.58 7.07
C GLN A 105 -24.17 22.72 6.84
N GLU A 106 -22.99 23.27 6.99
CA GLU A 106 -21.71 22.56 6.81
C GLU A 106 -21.60 21.35 7.76
N TRP A 107 -22.23 21.42 8.93
CA TRP A 107 -22.29 20.31 9.89
C TRP A 107 -22.97 19.05 9.30
N VAL A 108 -23.89 19.20 8.33
CA VAL A 108 -24.55 18.07 7.66
C VAL A 108 -23.53 17.31 6.81
N LEU A 109 -22.67 18.02 6.07
CA LEU A 109 -21.57 17.42 5.29
C LEU A 109 -20.61 16.67 6.22
N GLU A 110 -20.29 17.27 7.33
CA GLU A 110 -19.40 16.68 8.34
C GLU A 110 -20.02 15.39 8.92
N MET A 111 -21.29 15.41 9.26
CA MET A 111 -22.03 14.26 9.77
C MET A 111 -22.11 13.14 8.71
N VAL A 112 -22.45 13.47 7.46
CA VAL A 112 -22.52 12.51 6.36
C VAL A 112 -21.15 11.90 6.09
N ASN A 113 -20.09 12.70 6.06
CA ASN A 113 -18.72 12.20 5.88
C ASN A 113 -18.32 11.26 7.03
N ASN A 114 -18.62 11.57 8.27
CA ASN A 114 -18.34 10.70 9.41
C ASN A 114 -19.05 9.35 9.29
N ILE A 115 -20.34 9.34 8.94
CA ILE A 115 -21.12 8.11 8.73
C ILE A 115 -20.54 7.29 7.58
N LEU A 116 -20.21 7.94 6.46
CA LEU A 116 -19.61 7.25 5.30
C LEU A 116 -18.27 6.61 5.64
N ILE A 117 -17.41 7.31 6.37
CA ILE A 117 -16.12 6.79 6.80
C ILE A 117 -16.31 5.54 7.67
N GLU A 118 -17.24 5.58 8.60
CA GLU A 118 -17.57 4.46 9.48
C GLU A 118 -18.09 3.25 8.67
N VAL A 119 -19.04 3.48 7.78
CA VAL A 119 -19.64 2.44 6.93
C VAL A 119 -18.63 1.84 5.97
N LEU A 120 -17.88 2.67 5.24
CA LEU A 120 -16.85 2.21 4.31
C LEU A 120 -15.70 1.50 5.02
N GLY A 121 -15.32 2.00 6.19
CA GLY A 121 -14.36 1.34 7.03
C GLY A 121 -14.82 -0.07 7.42
N THR A 122 -16.07 -0.24 7.79
CA THR A 122 -16.65 -1.54 8.17
C THR A 122 -16.73 -2.49 6.97
N ILE A 123 -17.15 -1.99 5.79
CA ILE A 123 -17.21 -2.80 4.56
C ILE A 123 -15.81 -3.27 4.15
N ALA A 124 -14.83 -2.36 4.15
CA ALA A 124 -13.45 -2.71 3.83
C ALA A 124 -12.87 -3.78 4.78
N GLU A 125 -13.18 -3.68 6.07
CA GLU A 125 -12.78 -4.68 7.06
C GLU A 125 -13.41 -6.05 6.81
N GLN A 126 -14.70 -6.10 6.50
CA GLN A 126 -15.40 -7.32 6.12
C GLN A 126 -14.85 -7.96 4.84
N GLU A 127 -14.50 -7.16 3.85
CA GLU A 127 -13.86 -7.69 2.63
C GLU A 127 -12.47 -8.25 2.91
N TRP A 128 -11.67 -7.57 3.74
CA TRP A 128 -10.36 -8.08 4.19
C TRP A 128 -10.49 -9.40 4.94
N GLU A 129 -11.46 -9.51 5.84
CA GLU A 129 -11.74 -10.77 6.55
C GLU A 129 -12.14 -11.89 5.60
N LYS A 130 -13.01 -11.60 4.62
CA LYS A 130 -13.41 -12.57 3.59
C LYS A 130 -12.21 -13.04 2.76
N ILE A 131 -11.34 -12.13 2.34
CA ILE A 131 -10.12 -12.45 1.59
C ILE A 131 -9.18 -13.29 2.45
N ARG A 132 -8.96 -12.90 3.70
CA ARG A 132 -8.12 -13.63 4.65
C ARG A 132 -8.64 -15.04 4.91
N LYS A 133 -9.95 -15.17 5.11
CA LYS A 133 -10.64 -16.46 5.31
C LYS A 133 -10.49 -17.36 4.07
N ARG A 134 -10.80 -16.86 2.87
CA ARG A 134 -10.62 -17.61 1.62
C ARG A 134 -9.17 -18.04 1.40
N ARG A 135 -8.21 -17.17 1.73
CA ARG A 135 -6.78 -17.50 1.62
C ARG A 135 -6.39 -18.61 2.62
N SER A 136 -6.86 -18.50 3.85
CA SER A 136 -6.63 -19.52 4.89
C SER A 136 -7.23 -20.87 4.50
N GLU A 137 -8.48 -20.88 4.03
CA GLU A 137 -9.17 -22.08 3.53
C GLU A 137 -8.46 -22.67 2.32
N GLY A 138 -8.02 -21.84 1.38
CA GLY A 138 -7.24 -22.27 0.22
C GLY A 138 -5.91 -22.92 0.60
N ILE A 139 -5.21 -22.36 1.58
CA ILE A 139 -3.97 -22.96 2.11
C ILE A 139 -4.28 -24.24 2.88
N ALA A 140 -5.38 -24.30 3.65
CA ALA A 140 -5.77 -25.48 4.39
C ALA A 140 -6.13 -26.65 3.47
N ALA A 141 -6.76 -26.39 2.34
CA ALA A 141 -7.15 -27.37 1.33
C ALA A 141 -5.97 -27.90 0.47
N MET A 142 -4.77 -27.30 0.58
CA MET A 142 -3.62 -27.77 -0.19
C MET A 142 -3.17 -29.15 0.27
N PRO A 143 -2.82 -30.07 -0.65
CA PRO A 143 -2.28 -31.38 -0.31
C PRO A 143 -0.95 -31.24 0.45
N ILE A 144 -0.70 -32.17 1.36
CA ILE A 144 0.54 -32.27 2.11
C ILE A 144 1.39 -33.39 1.47
N VAL A 145 2.56 -33.02 0.95
CA VAL A 145 3.54 -33.94 0.40
C VAL A 145 4.83 -33.75 1.20
N ASP A 146 5.41 -34.82 1.70
CA ASP A 146 6.62 -34.79 2.55
C ASP A 146 6.54 -33.80 3.71
N GLY A 147 5.39 -33.71 4.37
CA GLY A 147 5.17 -32.82 5.49
C GLY A 147 5.02 -31.33 5.14
N LYS A 148 5.01 -30.98 3.85
CA LYS A 148 4.85 -29.58 3.36
C LYS A 148 3.59 -29.46 2.52
N ARG A 149 2.89 -28.35 2.68
CA ARG A 149 1.75 -28.01 1.81
C ARG A 149 2.26 -27.65 0.41
N VAL A 150 1.64 -28.22 -0.60
CA VAL A 150 2.03 -28.06 -2.01
C VAL A 150 0.94 -27.33 -2.76
N SER A 151 1.33 -26.29 -3.52
CA SER A 151 0.41 -25.53 -4.36
C SER A 151 -0.16 -26.39 -5.48
N THR A 152 -1.47 -26.48 -5.59
CA THR A 152 -2.16 -27.21 -6.69
C THR A 152 -1.90 -26.59 -8.07
N LYS A 153 -1.52 -25.30 -8.13
CA LYS A 153 -1.23 -24.60 -9.39
C LYS A 153 0.19 -24.81 -9.90
N THR A 154 1.17 -24.87 -8.98
CA THR A 154 2.60 -24.89 -9.36
C THR A 154 3.27 -26.22 -9.04
N GLY A 155 2.62 -27.10 -8.27
CA GLY A 155 3.24 -28.34 -7.77
C GLY A 155 4.38 -28.12 -6.78
N MET A 156 4.64 -26.88 -6.35
CA MET A 156 5.76 -26.53 -5.48
C MET A 156 5.29 -26.36 -4.04
N PRO A 157 6.16 -26.64 -3.05
CA PRO A 157 5.88 -26.36 -1.66
C PRO A 157 5.56 -24.88 -1.43
N THR A 158 4.61 -24.60 -0.56
CA THR A 158 4.26 -23.22 -0.18
C THR A 158 5.42 -22.61 0.60
N GLY A 159 5.79 -21.39 0.24
CA GLY A 159 6.87 -20.63 0.86
C GLY A 159 7.78 -19.98 -0.18
N ARG A 160 8.82 -19.31 0.31
CA ARG A 160 9.84 -18.76 -0.58
C ARG A 160 10.62 -19.94 -1.18
N PRO A 161 10.70 -20.06 -2.52
CA PRO A 161 11.50 -21.11 -3.13
C PRO A 161 12.94 -21.02 -2.62
N PRO A 162 13.60 -22.16 -2.37
CA PRO A 162 15.01 -22.16 -2.01
C PRO A 162 15.77 -21.45 -3.12
N LYS A 163 16.69 -20.56 -2.78
CA LYS A 163 17.67 -20.04 -3.74
C LYS A 163 18.52 -21.21 -4.17
N GLY A 164 18.46 -21.57 -5.44
CA GLY A 164 19.36 -22.57 -6.04
C GLY A 164 20.77 -22.01 -6.08
N ILE A 165 21.44 -21.96 -4.94
CA ILE A 165 22.84 -21.52 -4.85
C ILE A 165 23.67 -22.77 -4.91
N ASP A 166 24.48 -22.89 -5.98
CA ASP A 166 25.50 -23.93 -6.08
C ASP A 166 26.65 -23.55 -5.12
N ILE A 167 26.86 -24.41 -4.13
CA ILE A 167 27.92 -24.24 -3.14
C ILE A 167 29.08 -25.20 -3.36
N THR A 168 29.05 -26.02 -4.43
CA THR A 168 29.98 -27.14 -4.62
C THR A 168 31.43 -26.68 -4.64
N GLU A 169 31.74 -25.67 -5.41
CA GLU A 169 33.10 -25.09 -5.51
C GLU A 169 33.55 -24.51 -4.17
N MET A 170 32.70 -23.70 -3.54
CA MET A 170 33.02 -23.09 -2.26
C MET A 170 33.18 -24.10 -1.14
N ARG A 171 32.40 -25.18 -1.18
CA ARG A 171 32.53 -26.30 -0.25
C ARG A 171 33.90 -26.98 -0.38
N CYS A 172 34.35 -27.24 -1.60
CA CYS A 172 35.69 -27.81 -1.86
C CYS A 172 36.80 -26.89 -1.30
N ARG A 173 36.74 -25.59 -1.57
CA ARG A 173 37.72 -24.61 -1.08
C ARG A 173 37.74 -24.48 0.45
N VAL A 174 36.59 -24.57 1.10
CA VAL A 174 36.49 -24.56 2.57
C VAL A 174 37.04 -25.86 3.14
N THR A 175 36.71 -27.01 2.57
CA THR A 175 37.21 -28.33 3.03
C THR A 175 38.73 -28.47 2.79
N GLY A 176 39.23 -27.90 1.71
CA GLY A 176 40.66 -27.82 1.40
C GLY A 176 41.46 -26.85 2.27
N GLY A 177 40.77 -26.05 3.13
CA GLY A 177 41.41 -25.07 4.01
C GLY A 177 41.86 -23.78 3.32
N GLU A 178 41.49 -23.57 2.04
CA GLU A 178 41.84 -22.37 1.29
C GLU A 178 41.11 -21.11 1.77
N ILE A 179 39.86 -21.26 2.17
CA ILE A 179 39.05 -20.16 2.68
C ILE A 179 38.23 -20.56 3.92
N THR A 180 37.88 -19.57 4.72
CA THR A 180 37.01 -19.82 5.88
C THR A 180 35.55 -19.84 5.48
N VAL A 181 34.68 -20.50 6.26
CA VAL A 181 33.22 -20.49 6.08
C VAL A 181 32.69 -19.06 6.00
N THR A 182 33.26 -18.15 6.79
CA THR A 182 32.86 -16.72 6.79
C THR A 182 33.17 -16.05 5.46
N ALA A 183 34.32 -16.32 4.87
CA ALA A 183 34.70 -15.79 3.56
C ALA A 183 33.82 -16.37 2.45
N ALA A 184 33.57 -17.69 2.44
CA ALA A 184 32.67 -18.33 1.49
C ALA A 184 31.22 -17.76 1.58
N CYS A 185 30.70 -17.54 2.79
CA CYS A 185 29.39 -16.92 2.98
C CYS A 185 29.32 -15.49 2.42
N LYS A 186 30.37 -14.71 2.59
CA LYS A 186 30.47 -13.34 2.07
C LYS A 186 30.50 -13.33 0.54
N GLU A 187 31.27 -14.23 -0.08
CA GLU A 187 31.40 -14.36 -1.53
C GLU A 187 30.07 -14.81 -2.16
N LEU A 188 29.34 -15.76 -1.54
CA LEU A 188 28.03 -16.23 -2.00
C LEU A 188 26.86 -15.32 -1.62
N GLY A 189 27.07 -14.28 -0.81
CA GLY A 189 26.01 -13.40 -0.31
C GLY A 189 24.96 -14.11 0.54
N ILE A 190 25.38 -15.11 1.36
CA ILE A 190 24.50 -15.90 2.23
C ILE A 190 24.91 -15.79 3.70
N SER A 191 23.95 -16.10 4.59
CA SER A 191 24.26 -16.19 6.02
C SER A 191 24.96 -17.52 6.37
N ARG A 192 25.72 -17.55 7.49
CA ARG A 192 26.33 -18.78 8.01
C ARG A 192 25.29 -19.88 8.27
N SER A 193 24.12 -19.52 8.77
CA SER A 193 23.00 -20.47 8.97
C SER A 193 22.51 -21.08 7.65
N SER A 194 22.50 -20.27 6.57
CA SER A 194 22.16 -20.78 5.21
C SER A 194 23.25 -21.70 4.68
N TRP A 195 24.52 -21.39 4.92
CA TRP A 195 25.64 -22.25 4.55
C TRP A 195 25.51 -23.66 5.16
N TYR A 196 25.41 -23.73 6.50
CA TYR A 196 25.28 -25.04 7.19
C TYR A 196 24.05 -25.83 6.76
N ARG A 197 22.96 -25.18 6.43
CA ARG A 197 21.76 -25.85 5.89
C ARG A 197 21.93 -26.39 4.48
N LEU A 198 22.83 -25.82 3.68
CA LEU A 198 23.13 -26.26 2.32
C LEU A 198 24.21 -27.35 2.27
N VAL A 199 25.08 -27.40 3.28
CA VAL A 199 26.18 -28.37 3.40
C VAL A 199 25.72 -29.65 4.11
N GLY A 200 24.79 -29.55 5.06
CA GLY A 200 24.26 -30.69 5.85
C GLY A 200 22.97 -31.22 5.35
#